data_f11c703305eb7f051aa6a49319a5456f
#
_entry.id   f11c703305eb7f051aa6a49319a5456f
#
_cell.length_a   1.000
_cell.length_b   1.000
_cell.length_c   1.000
_cell.angle_alpha   90.00
_cell.angle_beta   90.00
_cell.angle_gamma   90.00
#
_symmetry.space_group_name_H-M   'P 1'
#
loop_
_entity.id
_entity.type
_entity.pdbx_description
1 polymer ?
#
loop_
_entity_poly.entity_id
_entity_poly.type
_entity_poly.pdbx_seq_one_letter_code
_entity_poly.pdbx_strand_id
1 'polypeptide(L)'
;MDISRTSTFVSKTSTYASRSSSNIASERSLRVQVAPELLRGVPLHECLSGWAKHWSSSSGMFSAKEGVDSYTLSRQTTRFHNFLSHDWGTSRWLKLTALLVIFNSRAAAVASLVVSVFSGILRASNILPDGSWAVAMGYLTFFIFFCFWQRIRAVFKPRMVFLDKLCIAQHDAALKEQGIMGLAAFLDRSEKLTVLWSPRYFHRLWCTYEISTFLRKVDGNAQIEMMPVKLSFLLCINAVKWFIMTIGAHIIMDSSDHELRSLGRSLAVAGPCVLLAGSMVPWTYFVGIGMMEDLSKMPQQLTSFRIQDAGSACCSHNHRHPETQEAIGCDRDLVFATLQAWLGRGGDRTEKYLDDFNKLVRQRLAPAVLNTVGGDNLPVGYTLYMTASCHIPFISNSIVALTRGPPAGYSGGDAVIWAVRICVDWAFISLLAVMTTRLNFFLCEYGFRILQKTTTKSRLGLAFVLSQLVILFVSGFWVGHLQMSHRLDDKSWLPLLPFLILLSVTTVLFRKGKRATSKQSAKECRGDAADDGPRKEDLPDIHADSETGSTFEV
;
A
#
# COMPACT_ATOMS: atom_id res chain seq x y z
N MET A 1 53.35 44.47 11.75
CA MET A 1 52.21 44.71 12.64
C MET A 1 51.23 43.62 12.42
N ASP A 2 51.42 42.68 13.28
CA ASP A 2 50.55 41.65 13.83
C ASP A 2 49.07 41.97 13.86
N ILE A 3 48.27 40.97 13.55
CA ILE A 3 47.28 40.44 14.49
C ILE A 3 46.78 39.09 13.95
N SER A 4 47.29 38.03 14.54
CA SER A 4 46.70 36.69 14.60
C SER A 4 45.37 36.73 15.37
N ARG A 5 44.30 36.07 14.84
CA ARG A 5 43.15 35.65 15.63
C ARG A 5 42.90 34.16 15.46
N THR A 6 43.47 33.43 16.34
CA THR A 6 43.07 32.09 16.76
C THR A 6 41.70 32.15 17.45
N SER A 7 40.66 31.56 16.86
CA SER A 7 39.38 31.33 17.54
C SER A 7 39.41 29.97 18.21
N THR A 8 39.58 30.00 19.51
CA THR A 8 39.43 28.85 20.43
C THR A 8 37.96 28.46 20.53
N PHE A 9 37.65 27.26 20.12
CA PHE A 9 36.33 26.63 20.35
C PHE A 9 36.24 26.26 21.83
N VAL A 10 35.46 27.03 22.59
CA VAL A 10 35.15 26.73 24.02
C VAL A 10 34.01 25.75 24.05
N SER A 11 34.32 24.50 24.45
CA SER A 11 33.38 23.50 24.88
C SER A 11 32.65 24.01 26.14
N LYS A 12 31.38 24.36 25.99
CA LYS A 12 30.50 24.58 27.17
C LYS A 12 29.91 23.24 27.60
N THR A 13 30.61 22.54 28.48
CA THR A 13 30.03 21.53 29.37
C THR A 13 29.12 22.25 30.36
N SER A 14 27.82 22.14 30.18
CA SER A 14 26.80 22.59 31.12
C SER A 14 26.71 21.60 32.27
N THR A 15 27.21 21.99 33.41
CA THR A 15 26.98 21.35 34.71
C THR A 15 25.52 21.57 35.10
N TYR A 16 24.68 20.56 34.99
CA TYR A 16 23.35 20.55 35.60
C TYR A 16 23.43 19.91 37.00
N ALA A 17 23.18 20.75 37.97
CA ALA A 17 23.05 20.40 39.35
C ALA A 17 21.92 19.41 39.61
N SER A 18 22.20 18.46 40.51
CA SER A 18 21.29 17.47 41.06
C SER A 18 20.00 18.07 41.60
N ARG A 19 18.86 17.72 41.03
CA ARG A 19 17.54 17.86 41.66
C ARG A 19 16.79 16.56 41.62
N SER A 20 16.47 16.08 42.83
CA SER A 20 15.55 15.01 43.26
C SER A 20 15.03 14.02 42.23
N SER A 21 15.47 12.80 42.40
CA SER A 21 15.25 11.59 41.60
C SER A 21 13.93 10.88 41.91
N SER A 22 12.79 11.48 41.77
CA SER A 22 11.52 10.73 41.90
C SER A 22 10.42 11.09 40.90
N ASN A 23 10.62 12.04 39.94
CA ASN A 23 9.61 12.38 38.95
C ASN A 23 10.15 12.59 37.51
N ILE A 24 11.31 12.07 37.14
CA ILE A 24 11.96 12.31 35.85
C ILE A 24 11.82 11.11 34.88
N ALA A 25 11.23 10.01 35.31
CA ALA A 25 11.07 8.83 34.45
C ALA A 25 9.90 8.94 33.42
N SER A 26 8.98 9.88 33.61
CA SER A 26 7.76 10.03 32.80
C SER A 26 7.85 11.01 31.61
N GLU A 27 8.86 11.89 31.55
CA GLU A 27 8.92 12.97 30.54
C GLU A 27 10.21 13.01 29.72
N ARG A 28 10.89 11.91 29.47
CA ARG A 28 11.87 11.86 28.38
C ARG A 28 11.16 11.62 27.02
N SER A 29 10.19 12.47 26.72
CA SER A 29 9.81 12.79 25.34
C SER A 29 11.08 13.21 24.61
N LEU A 30 11.41 12.51 23.54
CA LEU A 30 12.44 12.90 22.58
C LEU A 30 12.01 14.18 21.84
N ARG A 31 11.87 15.28 22.55
CA ARG A 31 11.83 16.59 21.92
C ARG A 31 13.25 16.93 21.47
N VAL A 32 13.73 16.26 20.42
CA VAL A 32 14.83 16.80 19.65
C VAL A 32 14.31 18.11 19.08
N GLN A 33 14.77 19.22 19.68
CA GLN A 33 14.44 20.55 19.20
C GLN A 33 15.20 20.73 17.89
N VAL A 34 14.52 20.43 16.78
CA VAL A 34 15.01 20.78 15.44
C VAL A 34 14.65 22.23 15.21
N ALA A 35 15.60 23.01 14.73
CA ALA A 35 15.37 24.40 14.34
C ALA A 35 14.18 24.47 13.38
N PRO A 36 13.22 25.40 13.58
CA PRO A 36 12.01 25.49 12.77
C PRO A 36 12.29 25.57 11.27
N GLU A 37 13.43 26.15 10.89
CA GLU A 37 13.87 26.32 9.49
C GLU A 37 14.15 24.98 8.81
N LEU A 38 14.56 23.96 9.58
CA LEU A 38 14.85 22.62 9.10
C LEU A 38 13.60 21.75 8.99
N LEU A 39 12.48 22.14 9.63
CA LEU A 39 11.22 21.42 9.55
C LEU A 39 10.53 21.69 8.22
N ARG A 40 10.95 20.97 7.19
CA ARG A 40 10.46 21.14 5.83
C ARG A 40 9.70 19.91 5.36
N GLY A 41 8.59 20.15 4.67
CA GLY A 41 7.77 19.13 4.03
C GLY A 41 7.58 19.44 2.57
N VAL A 42 7.25 18.44 1.80
CA VAL A 42 6.97 18.57 0.37
C VAL A 42 5.51 18.22 0.09
N PRO A 43 4.81 18.95 -0.80
CA PRO A 43 3.49 18.53 -1.26
C PRO A 43 3.58 17.18 -1.98
N LEU A 44 2.65 16.26 -1.69
CA LEU A 44 2.70 14.90 -2.26
C LEU A 44 2.68 14.88 -3.81
N HIS A 45 2.03 15.86 -4.45
CA HIS A 45 2.02 15.93 -5.91
C HIS A 45 3.41 16.18 -6.50
N GLU A 46 4.31 16.87 -5.77
CA GLU A 46 5.71 17.01 -6.18
C GLU A 46 6.46 15.68 -6.08
N CYS A 47 6.19 14.87 -5.07
CA CYS A 47 6.74 13.52 -4.98
C CYS A 47 6.33 12.64 -6.17
N LEU A 48 5.15 12.87 -6.76
CA LEU A 48 4.62 12.15 -7.93
C LEU A 48 5.00 12.82 -9.25
N SER A 49 5.61 14.00 -9.24
CA SER A 49 5.92 14.76 -10.45
C SER A 49 6.92 14.02 -11.35
N GLY A 50 6.77 14.20 -12.68
CA GLY A 50 7.64 13.53 -13.65
C GLY A 50 7.61 12.00 -13.52
N TRP A 51 6.43 11.42 -13.20
CA TRP A 51 6.26 9.99 -12.94
C TRP A 51 7.23 9.49 -11.88
N ALA A 52 7.25 10.18 -10.73
CA ALA A 52 8.12 9.89 -9.59
C ALA A 52 9.62 10.00 -9.92
N LYS A 53 10.02 11.02 -10.69
CA LYS A 53 11.43 11.25 -11.06
C LYS A 53 12.37 11.33 -9.85
N HIS A 54 11.90 11.90 -8.74
CA HIS A 54 12.68 12.06 -7.51
C HIS A 54 12.98 10.74 -6.78
N TRP A 55 12.39 9.63 -7.19
CA TRP A 55 12.62 8.29 -6.62
C TRP A 55 13.62 7.45 -7.41
N SER A 56 14.27 8.02 -8.44
CA SER A 56 15.04 7.28 -9.43
C SER A 56 16.49 7.01 -9.06
N SER A 57 17.08 7.65 -8.06
CA SER A 57 18.48 7.39 -7.71
C SER A 57 18.62 6.19 -6.80
N SER A 58 19.59 5.34 -7.12
CA SER A 58 19.89 4.12 -6.37
C SER A 58 20.71 4.36 -5.11
N SER A 59 21.49 5.44 -5.06
CA SER A 59 22.50 5.67 -4.01
C SER A 59 22.10 6.70 -2.96
N GLY A 60 21.04 7.50 -3.19
CA GLY A 60 20.72 8.63 -2.31
C GLY A 60 21.75 9.77 -2.36
N MET A 61 22.73 9.71 -3.25
CA MET A 61 23.77 10.70 -3.44
C MET A 61 23.46 11.54 -4.68
N PHE A 62 23.53 12.84 -4.54
CA PHE A 62 23.18 13.82 -5.58
C PHE A 62 24.41 14.64 -5.97
N SER A 63 24.41 15.11 -7.22
CA SER A 63 25.23 16.26 -7.54
C SER A 63 24.74 17.48 -6.74
N ALA A 64 25.64 18.38 -6.38
CA ALA A 64 25.29 19.55 -5.56
C ALA A 64 24.13 20.36 -6.18
N LYS A 65 24.11 20.52 -7.51
CA LYS A 65 23.06 21.24 -8.23
C LYS A 65 21.69 20.56 -8.13
N GLU A 66 21.62 19.26 -8.35
CA GLU A 66 20.37 18.49 -8.20
C GLU A 66 19.85 18.52 -6.75
N GLY A 67 20.77 18.56 -5.78
CA GLY A 67 20.45 18.68 -4.36
C GLY A 67 19.77 19.99 -4.03
N VAL A 68 20.26 21.13 -4.55
CA VAL A 68 19.64 22.46 -4.37
C VAL A 68 18.26 22.49 -5.00
N ASP A 69 18.12 22.11 -6.28
CA ASP A 69 16.85 22.14 -7.00
C ASP A 69 15.80 21.26 -6.31
N SER A 70 16.20 20.11 -5.80
CA SER A 70 15.29 19.21 -5.09
C SER A 70 14.82 19.77 -3.75
N TYR A 71 15.71 20.43 -2.99
CA TYR A 71 15.39 21.01 -1.69
C TYR A 71 14.45 22.21 -1.80
N THR A 72 14.50 22.97 -2.90
CA THR A 72 13.59 24.12 -3.14
C THR A 72 12.12 23.70 -3.28
N LEU A 73 11.85 22.44 -3.63
CA LEU A 73 10.48 21.90 -3.71
C LEU A 73 9.83 21.73 -2.33
N SER A 74 10.62 21.63 -1.29
CA SER A 74 10.13 21.56 0.08
C SER A 74 9.91 22.96 0.67
N ARG A 75 9.02 23.06 1.65
CA ARG A 75 8.71 24.31 2.36
C ARG A 75 8.57 24.03 3.86
N GLN A 76 8.78 25.05 4.67
CA GLN A 76 8.59 24.96 6.11
C GLN A 76 7.16 24.49 6.44
N THR A 77 7.06 23.56 7.38
CA THR A 77 5.78 23.06 7.90
C THR A 77 5.94 22.55 9.33
N THR A 78 4.93 22.76 10.13
CA THR A 78 4.89 22.28 11.52
C THR A 78 4.31 20.89 11.64
N ARG A 79 3.64 20.36 10.60
CA ARG A 79 2.90 19.10 10.63
C ARG A 79 2.94 18.40 9.29
N PHE A 80 3.10 17.08 9.32
CA PHE A 80 3.12 16.22 8.15
C PHE A 80 1.92 15.26 8.19
N HIS A 81 1.19 15.13 7.09
CA HIS A 81 0.14 14.11 6.98
C HIS A 81 0.73 12.70 6.92
N ASN A 82 1.86 12.54 6.20
CA ASN A 82 2.52 11.25 6.08
C ASN A 82 4.04 11.41 6.09
N PHE A 83 4.71 10.50 6.77
CA PHE A 83 6.15 10.25 6.59
C PHE A 83 6.28 9.09 5.59
N LEU A 84 7.01 9.30 4.49
CA LEU A 84 7.19 8.29 3.45
C LEU A 84 8.50 7.54 3.66
N SER A 85 8.40 6.33 4.20
CA SER A 85 9.55 5.46 4.44
C SER A 85 9.69 4.42 3.34
N HIS A 86 10.91 4.24 2.80
CA HIS A 86 11.15 3.37 1.66
C HIS A 86 12.59 2.89 1.55
N ASP A 87 12.83 1.78 0.85
CA ASP A 87 14.15 1.34 0.42
C ASP A 87 14.55 2.06 -0.89
N TRP A 88 15.70 2.74 -0.90
CA TRP A 88 16.23 3.47 -2.05
C TRP A 88 16.42 2.60 -3.29
N GLY A 89 16.93 1.37 -3.12
CA GLY A 89 17.20 0.48 -4.23
C GLY A 89 15.98 -0.17 -4.88
N THR A 90 14.77 0.14 -4.42
CA THR A 90 13.53 -0.31 -5.06
C THR A 90 13.21 0.57 -6.27
N SER A 91 12.76 -0.06 -7.37
CA SER A 91 12.39 0.64 -8.61
C SER A 91 11.40 1.78 -8.36
N ARG A 92 11.64 2.93 -9.02
CA ARG A 92 10.73 4.09 -8.97
C ARG A 92 9.30 3.77 -9.40
N TRP A 93 9.13 2.88 -10.38
CA TRP A 93 7.82 2.50 -10.90
C TRP A 93 6.99 1.73 -9.88
N LEU A 94 7.63 0.84 -9.11
CA LEU A 94 6.96 0.13 -8.02
C LEU A 94 6.55 1.08 -6.88
N LYS A 95 7.39 2.08 -6.58
CA LYS A 95 7.05 3.12 -5.60
C LYS A 95 5.93 4.02 -6.10
N LEU A 96 5.97 4.41 -7.38
CA LEU A 96 4.91 5.20 -8.01
C LEU A 96 3.56 4.48 -7.94
N THR A 97 3.49 3.22 -8.36
CA THR A 97 2.23 2.44 -8.31
C THR A 97 1.72 2.32 -6.88
N ALA A 98 2.60 2.12 -5.89
CA ALA A 98 2.21 2.07 -4.49
C ALA A 98 1.60 3.40 -4.01
N LEU A 99 2.24 4.53 -4.32
CA LEU A 99 1.73 5.85 -3.96
C LEU A 99 0.41 6.19 -4.65
N LEU A 100 0.25 5.84 -5.94
CA LEU A 100 -1.01 6.03 -6.66
C LEU A 100 -2.14 5.19 -6.06
N VAL A 101 -1.88 3.93 -5.74
CA VAL A 101 -2.89 3.06 -5.11
C VAL A 101 -3.27 3.59 -3.74
N ILE A 102 -2.31 3.92 -2.88
CA ILE A 102 -2.58 4.40 -1.51
C ILE A 102 -3.36 5.72 -1.53
N PHE A 103 -2.94 6.69 -2.32
CA PHE A 103 -3.43 8.06 -2.18
C PHE A 103 -4.50 8.46 -3.19
N ASN A 104 -4.63 7.75 -4.32
CA ASN A 104 -5.50 8.19 -5.41
C ASN A 104 -6.63 7.19 -5.73
N SER A 105 -6.48 5.88 -5.45
CA SER A 105 -7.43 4.86 -5.89
C SER A 105 -8.85 5.11 -5.41
N ARG A 106 -9.03 5.46 -4.12
CA ARG A 106 -10.34 5.79 -3.56
C ARG A 106 -10.99 6.98 -4.25
N ALA A 107 -10.23 8.07 -4.44
CA ALA A 107 -10.75 9.26 -5.10
C ALA A 107 -11.13 8.99 -6.56
N ALA A 108 -10.32 8.18 -7.27
CA ALA A 108 -10.60 7.78 -8.64
C ALA A 108 -11.89 6.96 -8.76
N ALA A 109 -12.08 5.96 -7.89
CA ALA A 109 -13.28 5.13 -7.87
C ALA A 109 -14.53 5.95 -7.54
N VAL A 110 -14.46 6.82 -6.53
CA VAL A 110 -15.59 7.69 -6.13
C VAL A 110 -15.93 8.71 -7.22
N ALA A 111 -14.92 9.37 -7.81
CA ALA A 111 -15.16 10.33 -8.88
C ALA A 111 -15.77 9.67 -10.12
N SER A 112 -15.28 8.49 -10.51
CA SER A 112 -15.85 7.70 -11.60
C SER A 112 -17.31 7.34 -11.32
N LEU A 113 -17.63 6.88 -10.11
CA LEU A 113 -19.01 6.56 -9.71
C LEU A 113 -19.92 7.79 -9.78
N VAL A 114 -19.49 8.91 -9.22
CA VAL A 114 -20.28 10.16 -9.22
C VAL A 114 -20.58 10.63 -10.64
N VAL A 115 -19.56 10.68 -11.51
CA VAL A 115 -19.73 11.09 -12.91
C VAL A 115 -20.64 10.11 -13.66
N SER A 116 -20.50 8.81 -13.42
CA SER A 116 -21.31 7.79 -14.09
C SER A 116 -22.77 7.81 -13.66
N VAL A 117 -23.04 8.02 -12.37
CA VAL A 117 -24.42 8.21 -11.87
C VAL A 117 -25.04 9.50 -12.43
N PHE A 118 -24.29 10.59 -12.40
CA PHE A 118 -24.77 11.87 -12.94
C PHE A 118 -25.07 11.80 -14.45
N SER A 119 -24.16 11.21 -15.22
CA SER A 119 -24.38 10.95 -16.66
C SER A 119 -25.61 10.06 -16.90
N GLY A 120 -25.82 9.04 -16.07
CA GLY A 120 -26.99 8.17 -16.14
C GLY A 120 -28.30 8.93 -15.90
N ILE A 121 -28.34 9.80 -14.88
CA ILE A 121 -29.52 10.64 -14.58
C ILE A 121 -29.81 11.59 -15.73
N LEU A 122 -28.81 12.30 -16.28
CA LEU A 122 -28.99 13.23 -17.39
C LEU A 122 -29.49 12.53 -18.67
N ARG A 123 -29.00 11.31 -18.93
CA ARG A 123 -29.51 10.48 -20.04
C ARG A 123 -30.94 10.02 -19.81
N ALA A 124 -31.26 9.57 -18.60
CA ALA A 124 -32.61 9.16 -18.20
C ALA A 124 -33.61 10.30 -18.35
N SER A 125 -33.18 11.54 -18.09
CA SER A 125 -33.98 12.77 -18.27
C SER A 125 -34.01 13.31 -19.70
N ASN A 126 -33.44 12.61 -20.68
CA ASN A 126 -33.31 13.01 -22.09
C ASN A 126 -32.58 14.37 -22.30
N ILE A 127 -31.80 14.82 -21.33
CA ILE A 127 -30.96 16.03 -21.46
C ILE A 127 -29.71 15.71 -22.29
N LEU A 128 -29.19 14.50 -22.13
CA LEU A 128 -28.04 14.00 -22.89
C LEU A 128 -28.46 12.82 -23.77
N PRO A 129 -27.86 12.66 -24.97
CA PRO A 129 -28.18 11.57 -25.88
C PRO A 129 -27.77 10.22 -25.31
N ASP A 130 -28.43 9.14 -25.73
CA ASP A 130 -27.99 7.78 -25.47
C ASP A 130 -26.65 7.49 -26.17
N GLY A 131 -25.87 6.61 -25.60
CA GLY A 131 -24.61 6.14 -26.19
C GLY A 131 -23.58 5.66 -25.17
N SER A 132 -22.56 5.00 -25.65
CA SER A 132 -21.43 4.47 -24.88
C SER A 132 -20.48 5.57 -24.33
N TRP A 133 -20.62 6.82 -24.79
CA TRP A 133 -19.80 7.95 -24.34
C TRP A 133 -19.88 8.17 -22.80
N ALA A 134 -21.04 7.88 -22.17
CA ALA A 134 -21.20 8.02 -20.72
C ALA A 134 -20.25 7.04 -19.95
N VAL A 135 -20.07 5.83 -20.49
CA VAL A 135 -19.12 4.86 -19.96
C VAL A 135 -17.69 5.34 -20.17
N ALA A 136 -17.38 5.87 -21.36
CA ALA A 136 -16.07 6.46 -21.65
C ALA A 136 -15.71 7.61 -20.70
N MET A 137 -16.68 8.49 -20.40
CA MET A 137 -16.50 9.57 -19.42
C MET A 137 -16.19 9.04 -18.02
N GLY A 138 -16.86 7.98 -17.58
CA GLY A 138 -16.58 7.34 -16.29
C GLY A 138 -15.15 6.78 -16.23
N TYR A 139 -14.68 6.11 -17.28
CA TYR A 139 -13.31 5.61 -17.38
C TYR A 139 -12.28 6.74 -17.42
N LEU A 140 -12.50 7.74 -18.27
CA LEU A 140 -11.62 8.91 -18.38
C LEU A 140 -11.47 9.59 -17.01
N THR A 141 -12.57 9.75 -16.29
CA THR A 141 -12.59 10.30 -14.93
C THR A 141 -11.76 9.44 -13.98
N PHE A 142 -11.93 8.11 -14.01
CA PHE A 142 -11.13 7.21 -13.18
C PHE A 142 -9.63 7.41 -13.44
N PHE A 143 -9.18 7.36 -14.69
CA PHE A 143 -7.76 7.47 -15.01
C PHE A 143 -7.19 8.87 -14.71
N ILE A 144 -7.95 9.93 -14.97
CA ILE A 144 -7.52 11.30 -14.61
C ILE A 144 -7.33 11.41 -13.10
N PHE A 145 -8.30 10.97 -12.31
CA PHE A 145 -8.19 11.03 -10.86
C PHE A 145 -7.14 10.07 -10.31
N PHE A 146 -7.00 8.89 -10.87
CA PHE A 146 -5.95 7.95 -10.47
C PHE A 146 -4.55 8.51 -10.69
N CYS A 147 -4.28 9.15 -11.82
CA CYS A 147 -2.97 9.71 -12.12
C CYS A 147 -2.74 11.08 -11.47
N PHE A 148 -3.76 11.94 -11.38
CA PHE A 148 -3.56 13.36 -11.09
C PHE A 148 -4.30 13.89 -9.85
N TRP A 149 -4.96 13.04 -9.07
CA TRP A 149 -5.72 13.46 -7.88
C TRP A 149 -4.94 14.38 -6.94
N GLN A 150 -3.68 14.10 -6.67
CA GLN A 150 -2.90 14.93 -5.75
C GLN A 150 -2.60 16.32 -6.33
N ARG A 151 -2.52 16.46 -7.66
CA ARG A 151 -2.43 17.77 -8.31
C ARG A 151 -3.73 18.54 -8.22
N ILE A 152 -4.86 17.87 -8.48
CA ILE A 152 -6.20 18.46 -8.35
C ILE A 152 -6.41 18.92 -6.90
N ARG A 153 -6.12 18.06 -5.95
CA ARG A 153 -6.24 18.37 -4.52
C ARG A 153 -5.33 19.52 -4.09
N ALA A 154 -4.16 19.66 -4.67
CA ALA A 154 -3.19 20.69 -4.30
C ALA A 154 -3.68 22.11 -4.58
N VAL A 155 -4.64 22.28 -5.49
CA VAL A 155 -5.29 23.57 -5.77
C VAL A 155 -6.04 24.09 -4.52
N PHE A 156 -6.63 23.18 -3.74
CA PHE A 156 -7.39 23.52 -2.53
C PHE A 156 -6.53 23.39 -1.27
N LYS A 157 -6.04 22.20 -0.98
CA LYS A 157 -5.23 21.88 0.20
C LYS A 157 -4.22 20.78 -0.10
N PRO A 158 -2.95 21.12 -0.36
CA PRO A 158 -1.92 20.12 -0.64
C PRO A 158 -1.70 19.21 0.57
N ARG A 159 -1.46 17.92 0.31
CA ARG A 159 -1.04 16.98 1.33
C ARG A 159 0.45 17.14 1.57
N MET A 160 0.84 17.63 2.73
CA MET A 160 2.24 17.79 3.11
C MET A 160 2.80 16.46 3.60
N VAL A 161 3.91 16.02 3.02
CA VAL A 161 4.57 14.77 3.40
C VAL A 161 6.06 15.03 3.66
N PHE A 162 6.67 14.12 4.42
CA PHE A 162 8.11 14.05 4.52
C PHE A 162 8.64 13.01 3.54
N LEU A 163 9.62 13.42 2.74
CA LEU A 163 10.46 12.54 1.91
C LEU A 163 11.91 13.01 2.10
N ASP A 164 12.75 12.15 2.65
CA ASP A 164 14.13 12.42 3.03
C ASP A 164 14.91 13.17 1.94
N LYS A 165 14.80 12.69 0.69
CA LYS A 165 15.46 13.27 -0.48
C LYS A 165 15.11 14.73 -0.76
N LEU A 166 13.89 15.15 -0.46
CA LEU A 166 13.39 16.50 -0.76
C LEU A 166 13.35 17.41 0.46
N CYS A 167 13.25 16.83 1.66
CA CYS A 167 13.06 17.57 2.90
C CYS A 167 14.36 17.77 3.69
N ILE A 168 15.40 16.96 3.41
CA ILE A 168 16.74 17.11 3.99
C ILE A 168 17.66 17.76 2.94
N ALA A 169 18.42 18.76 3.34
CA ALA A 169 19.34 19.46 2.45
C ALA A 169 20.51 18.55 2.04
N GLN A 170 20.43 17.97 0.84
CA GLN A 170 21.46 17.04 0.34
C GLN A 170 22.73 17.73 -0.19
N HIS A 171 22.66 19.04 -0.45
CA HIS A 171 23.72 19.87 -1.04
C HIS A 171 24.65 20.50 -0.01
N ASP A 172 24.28 20.48 1.26
CA ASP A 172 25.05 21.06 2.36
C ASP A 172 25.25 19.99 3.44
N ALA A 173 26.51 19.65 3.72
CA ALA A 173 26.85 18.57 4.64
C ALA A 173 26.40 18.85 6.09
N ALA A 174 26.51 20.10 6.55
CA ALA A 174 26.13 20.47 7.91
C ALA A 174 24.61 20.48 8.09
N LEU A 175 23.85 21.00 7.11
CA LEU A 175 22.39 20.97 7.14
C LEU A 175 21.85 19.54 6.96
N LYS A 176 22.53 18.72 6.16
CA LYS A 176 22.21 17.31 5.99
C LYS A 176 22.34 16.56 7.32
N GLU A 177 23.45 16.72 8.02
CA GLU A 177 23.69 16.09 9.32
C GLU A 177 22.63 16.53 10.34
N GLN A 178 22.35 17.83 10.43
CA GLN A 178 21.29 18.35 11.31
C GLN A 178 19.91 17.79 10.96
N GLY A 179 19.59 17.70 9.67
CA GLY A 179 18.33 17.09 9.19
C GLY A 179 18.21 15.61 9.55
N ILE A 180 19.30 14.88 9.43
CA ILE A 180 19.37 13.46 9.80
C ILE A 180 19.20 13.28 11.31
N MET A 181 19.92 14.07 12.13
CA MET A 181 19.76 14.06 13.60
C MET A 181 18.34 14.44 14.01
N GLY A 182 17.68 15.30 13.24
CA GLY A 182 16.31 15.73 13.44
C GLY A 182 15.24 14.73 13.01
N LEU A 183 15.59 13.57 12.46
CA LEU A 183 14.63 12.64 11.85
C LEU A 183 13.51 12.20 12.81
N ALA A 184 13.83 12.00 14.08
CA ALA A 184 12.84 11.70 15.12
C ALA A 184 11.78 12.79 15.27
N ALA A 185 12.15 14.07 15.10
CA ALA A 185 11.22 15.20 15.17
C ALA A 185 10.27 15.25 13.97
N PHE A 186 10.70 14.84 12.78
CA PHE A 186 9.83 14.71 11.61
C PHE A 186 8.82 13.57 11.82
N LEU A 187 9.28 12.43 12.33
CA LEU A 187 8.41 11.30 12.67
C LEU A 187 7.39 11.67 13.72
N ASP A 188 7.79 12.40 14.76
CA ASP A 188 6.89 12.84 15.84
C ASP A 188 5.79 13.77 15.34
N ARG A 189 6.10 14.66 14.40
CA ARG A 189 5.14 15.57 13.78
C ARG A 189 4.33 14.98 12.62
N SER A 190 4.56 13.73 12.26
CA SER A 190 3.83 13.03 11.21
C SER A 190 2.58 12.35 11.77
N GLU A 191 1.44 12.51 11.12
CA GLU A 191 0.19 11.87 11.52
C GLU A 191 0.23 10.37 11.24
N LYS A 192 0.82 9.96 10.10
CA LYS A 192 0.87 8.58 9.63
C LYS A 192 2.25 8.26 9.06
N LEU A 193 2.74 7.05 9.33
CA LEU A 193 3.90 6.48 8.66
C LEU A 193 3.44 5.61 7.48
N THR A 194 3.83 5.97 6.27
CA THR A 194 3.55 5.18 5.06
C THR A 194 4.82 4.47 4.63
N VAL A 195 4.81 3.14 4.76
CA VAL A 195 5.93 2.26 4.45
C VAL A 195 5.73 1.63 3.07
N LEU A 196 6.62 1.97 2.14
CA LEU A 196 6.70 1.31 0.83
C LEU A 196 7.62 0.09 0.95
N TRP A 197 7.03 -1.02 1.38
CA TRP A 197 7.79 -2.20 1.74
C TRP A 197 8.36 -2.95 0.54
N SER A 198 9.65 -3.33 0.65
CA SER A 198 10.37 -4.24 -0.24
C SER A 198 11.11 -5.30 0.59
N PRO A 199 11.57 -6.42 -0.02
CA PRO A 199 12.29 -7.47 0.73
C PRO A 199 13.56 -6.98 1.44
N ARG A 200 14.14 -5.88 1.00
CA ARG A 200 15.34 -5.29 1.60
C ARG A 200 15.05 -4.26 2.68
N TYR A 201 13.77 -3.91 2.92
CA TYR A 201 13.39 -2.83 3.82
C TYR A 201 13.98 -2.99 5.23
N PHE A 202 13.81 -4.16 5.84
CA PHE A 202 14.31 -4.43 7.20
C PHE A 202 15.83 -4.71 7.27
N HIS A 203 16.50 -4.83 6.14
CA HIS A 203 17.97 -4.87 6.08
C HIS A 203 18.61 -3.48 5.99
N ARG A 204 17.81 -2.42 5.92
CA ARG A 204 18.27 -1.05 5.84
C ARG A 204 18.22 -0.38 7.20
N LEU A 205 19.35 0.20 7.61
CA LEU A 205 19.52 0.87 8.91
C LEU A 205 18.44 1.95 9.13
N TRP A 206 18.29 2.87 8.19
CA TRP A 206 17.34 3.98 8.29
C TRP A 206 15.89 3.51 8.32
N CYS A 207 15.50 2.59 7.46
CA CYS A 207 14.12 2.10 7.40
C CYS A 207 13.67 1.48 8.73
N THR A 208 14.56 0.71 9.37
CA THR A 208 14.26 0.10 10.66
C THR A 208 14.26 1.11 11.79
N TYR A 209 15.17 2.08 11.77
CA TYR A 209 15.18 3.20 12.70
C TYR A 209 13.88 4.01 12.64
N GLU A 210 13.43 4.38 11.42
CA GLU A 210 12.22 5.17 11.17
C GLU A 210 10.97 4.51 11.74
N ILE A 211 10.72 3.24 11.38
CA ILE A 211 9.51 2.54 11.81
C ILE A 211 9.51 2.27 13.32
N SER A 212 10.68 1.93 13.90
CA SER A 212 10.80 1.69 15.33
C SER A 212 10.63 2.97 16.16
N THR A 213 11.16 4.10 15.63
CA THR A 213 10.99 5.42 16.25
C THR A 213 9.53 5.85 16.23
N PHE A 214 8.84 5.62 15.10
CA PHE A 214 7.42 5.99 14.98
C PHE A 214 6.53 5.18 15.92
N LEU A 215 6.80 3.89 16.13
CA LEU A 215 6.05 3.02 17.05
C LEU A 215 6.16 3.42 18.53
N ARG A 216 7.14 4.25 18.87
CA ARG A 216 7.28 4.77 20.24
C ARG A 216 6.39 5.98 20.56
N LYS A 217 5.65 6.50 19.58
CA LYS A 217 4.69 7.55 19.87
C LYS A 217 3.79 7.14 21.04
N VAL A 218 3.89 7.92 22.14
CA VAL A 218 3.24 7.64 23.41
C VAL A 218 1.71 7.68 23.34
N ASP A 219 1.17 8.39 22.34
CA ASP A 219 -0.27 8.72 22.23
C ASP A 219 -1.16 7.56 21.71
N GLY A 220 -0.65 6.34 21.57
CA GLY A 220 -1.45 5.18 21.11
C GLY A 220 -2.00 5.27 19.68
N ASN A 221 -1.90 6.45 19.04
CA ASN A 221 -2.45 6.77 17.71
C ASN A 221 -1.43 6.65 16.58
N ALA A 222 -0.41 5.82 16.72
CA ALA A 222 0.59 5.60 15.68
C ALA A 222 -0.02 4.80 14.52
N GLN A 223 -0.51 5.48 13.50
CA GLN A 223 -1.04 4.83 12.30
C GLN A 223 0.11 4.49 11.33
N ILE A 224 0.36 3.20 11.16
CA ILE A 224 1.31 2.69 10.16
C ILE A 224 0.53 2.08 9.01
N GLU A 225 0.76 2.60 7.81
CA GLU A 225 0.25 2.06 6.57
C GLU A 225 1.39 1.40 5.81
N MET A 226 1.37 0.07 5.76
CA MET A 226 2.41 -0.70 5.09
C MET A 226 1.87 -1.27 3.78
N MET A 227 2.54 -0.90 2.66
CA MET A 227 2.20 -1.36 1.32
C MET A 227 3.38 -2.11 0.70
N PRO A 228 3.27 -3.43 0.49
CA PRO A 228 4.22 -4.13 -0.35
C PRO A 228 4.17 -3.58 -1.77
N VAL A 229 5.30 -3.06 -2.27
CA VAL A 229 5.34 -2.39 -3.59
C VAL A 229 4.96 -3.31 -4.76
N LYS A 230 5.25 -4.61 -4.65
CA LYS A 230 4.81 -5.60 -5.64
C LYS A 230 3.30 -5.83 -5.61
N LEU A 231 2.65 -5.70 -4.44
CA LEU A 231 1.20 -5.82 -4.31
C LEU A 231 0.49 -4.71 -5.07
N SER A 232 0.90 -3.46 -4.89
CA SER A 232 0.30 -2.33 -5.61
C SER A 232 0.48 -2.45 -7.12
N PHE A 233 1.64 -2.91 -7.58
CA PHE A 233 1.90 -3.19 -8.98
C PHE A 233 0.97 -4.28 -9.54
N LEU A 234 0.78 -5.38 -8.78
CA LEU A 234 -0.17 -6.44 -9.14
C LEU A 234 -1.61 -5.94 -9.20
N LEU A 235 -2.02 -5.08 -8.26
CA LEU A 235 -3.36 -4.45 -8.30
C LEU A 235 -3.53 -3.57 -9.54
N CYS A 236 -2.50 -2.81 -9.92
CA CYS A 236 -2.55 -2.00 -11.16
C CYS A 236 -2.66 -2.88 -12.42
N ILE A 237 -1.81 -3.91 -12.56
CA ILE A 237 -1.89 -4.83 -13.70
C ILE A 237 -3.26 -5.51 -13.75
N ASN A 238 -3.74 -5.99 -12.61
CA ASN A 238 -5.03 -6.66 -12.53
C ASN A 238 -6.19 -5.71 -12.87
N ALA A 239 -6.13 -4.45 -12.42
CA ALA A 239 -7.10 -3.43 -12.79
C ALA A 239 -7.07 -3.17 -14.30
N VAL A 240 -5.91 -2.91 -14.89
CA VAL A 240 -5.76 -2.69 -16.35
C VAL A 240 -6.32 -3.86 -17.13
N LYS A 241 -6.01 -5.09 -16.75
CA LYS A 241 -6.56 -6.31 -17.36
C LYS A 241 -8.10 -6.30 -17.33
N TRP A 242 -8.71 -6.02 -16.18
CA TRP A 242 -10.16 -5.98 -16.06
C TRP A 242 -10.80 -4.85 -16.85
N PHE A 243 -10.19 -3.66 -16.89
CA PHE A 243 -10.64 -2.55 -17.76
C PHE A 243 -10.64 -2.95 -19.23
N ILE A 244 -9.55 -3.53 -19.72
CA ILE A 244 -9.43 -3.98 -21.11
C ILE A 244 -10.48 -5.07 -21.41
N MET A 245 -10.63 -6.06 -20.55
CA MET A 245 -11.62 -7.13 -20.72
C MET A 245 -13.05 -6.58 -20.77
N THR A 246 -13.40 -5.68 -19.87
CA THR A 246 -14.74 -5.12 -19.77
C THR A 246 -15.05 -4.23 -20.98
N ILE A 247 -14.11 -3.36 -21.39
CA ILE A 247 -14.26 -2.54 -22.59
C ILE A 247 -14.38 -3.43 -23.84
N GLY A 248 -13.49 -4.40 -23.98
CA GLY A 248 -13.50 -5.32 -25.13
C GLY A 248 -14.81 -6.09 -25.25
N ALA A 249 -15.32 -6.61 -24.13
CA ALA A 249 -16.61 -7.30 -24.10
C ALA A 249 -17.75 -6.38 -24.56
N HIS A 250 -17.79 -5.14 -24.06
CA HIS A 250 -18.86 -4.20 -24.43
C HIS A 250 -18.78 -3.74 -25.89
N ILE A 251 -17.60 -3.48 -26.43
CA ILE A 251 -17.45 -3.15 -27.87
C ILE A 251 -17.97 -4.29 -28.74
N ILE A 252 -17.66 -5.54 -28.40
CA ILE A 252 -18.12 -6.70 -29.16
C ILE A 252 -19.63 -6.89 -29.01
N MET A 253 -20.19 -6.64 -27.83
CA MET A 253 -21.64 -6.75 -27.58
C MET A 253 -22.43 -5.66 -28.30
N ASP A 254 -21.93 -4.42 -28.32
CA ASP A 254 -22.57 -3.27 -29.00
C ASP A 254 -22.53 -3.39 -30.53
N SER A 255 -21.48 -4.00 -31.06
CA SER A 255 -21.32 -4.22 -32.52
C SER A 255 -22.08 -5.44 -33.08
N SER A 256 -22.57 -6.32 -32.21
CA SER A 256 -23.29 -7.54 -32.61
C SER A 256 -24.80 -7.40 -32.38
N ASP A 257 -25.47 -6.57 -33.20
CA ASP A 257 -26.92 -6.39 -33.14
C ASP A 257 -27.69 -7.74 -33.08
N HIS A 258 -28.55 -7.85 -32.08
CA HIS A 258 -29.77 -8.64 -31.95
C HIS A 258 -29.77 -10.13 -31.61
N GLU A 259 -28.69 -10.90 -31.58
CA GLU A 259 -28.83 -12.33 -31.22
C GLU A 259 -27.70 -12.96 -30.39
N LEU A 260 -27.41 -12.44 -29.20
CA LEU A 260 -26.55 -13.11 -28.20
C LEU A 260 -27.17 -14.43 -27.63
N ARG A 261 -28.28 -14.90 -28.18
CA ARG A 261 -28.97 -16.13 -27.75
C ARG A 261 -28.23 -17.42 -28.12
N SER A 262 -27.19 -17.36 -28.97
CA SER A 262 -26.42 -18.56 -29.31
C SER A 262 -25.14 -18.69 -28.48
N LEU A 263 -24.80 -19.90 -28.06
CA LEU A 263 -23.54 -20.21 -27.39
C LEU A 263 -22.32 -19.78 -28.22
N GLY A 264 -22.40 -19.90 -29.56
CA GLY A 264 -21.33 -19.49 -30.46
C GLY A 264 -21.01 -17.99 -30.36
N ARG A 265 -22.03 -17.14 -30.23
CA ARG A 265 -21.82 -15.68 -30.08
C ARG A 265 -21.28 -15.33 -28.70
N SER A 266 -21.78 -15.96 -27.63
CA SER A 266 -21.20 -15.78 -26.30
C SER A 266 -19.72 -16.16 -26.27
N LEU A 267 -19.32 -17.21 -26.99
CA LEU A 267 -17.93 -17.59 -27.15
C LEU A 267 -17.13 -16.60 -28.03
N ALA A 268 -17.75 -16.04 -29.08
CA ALA A 268 -17.12 -15.00 -29.92
C ALA A 268 -16.82 -13.73 -29.11
N VAL A 269 -17.67 -13.34 -28.16
CA VAL A 269 -17.43 -12.23 -27.25
C VAL A 269 -16.37 -12.57 -26.20
N ALA A 270 -16.48 -13.74 -25.57
CA ALA A 270 -15.55 -14.16 -24.52
C ALA A 270 -14.16 -14.54 -25.06
N GLY A 271 -14.10 -15.09 -26.30
CA GLY A 271 -12.85 -15.60 -26.88
C GLY A 271 -11.70 -14.59 -26.93
N PRO A 272 -11.87 -13.39 -27.53
CA PRO A 272 -10.85 -12.36 -27.53
C PRO A 272 -10.42 -11.92 -26.12
N CYS A 273 -11.37 -11.82 -25.18
CA CYS A 273 -11.07 -11.49 -23.79
C CYS A 273 -10.26 -12.59 -23.10
N VAL A 274 -10.57 -13.86 -23.39
CA VAL A 274 -9.81 -15.02 -22.89
C VAL A 274 -8.39 -15.03 -23.46
N LEU A 275 -8.22 -14.74 -24.74
CA LEU A 275 -6.89 -14.66 -25.39
C LEU A 275 -6.05 -13.55 -24.78
N LEU A 276 -6.64 -12.37 -24.58
CA LEU A 276 -5.95 -11.24 -23.95
C LEU A 276 -5.60 -11.55 -22.47
N ALA A 277 -6.54 -12.11 -21.71
CA ALA A 277 -6.27 -12.57 -20.37
C ALA A 277 -5.21 -13.67 -20.34
N GLY A 278 -5.26 -14.59 -21.31
CA GLY A 278 -4.29 -15.65 -21.49
C GLY A 278 -2.84 -15.16 -21.61
N SER A 279 -2.65 -14.00 -22.23
CA SER A 279 -1.34 -13.38 -22.36
C SER A 279 -0.89 -12.63 -21.10
N MET A 280 -1.81 -12.02 -20.33
CA MET A 280 -1.47 -11.15 -19.19
C MET A 280 -1.47 -11.90 -17.84
N VAL A 281 -2.35 -12.89 -17.65
CA VAL A 281 -2.52 -13.55 -16.35
C VAL A 281 -1.27 -14.35 -15.91
N PRO A 282 -0.54 -15.07 -16.78
CA PRO A 282 0.69 -15.76 -16.38
C PRO A 282 1.72 -14.84 -15.71
N TRP A 283 1.87 -13.63 -16.22
CA TRP A 283 2.72 -12.60 -15.61
C TRP A 283 2.27 -12.20 -14.21
N THR A 284 0.94 -12.06 -14.02
CA THR A 284 0.37 -11.78 -12.69
C THR A 284 0.74 -12.87 -11.68
N TYR A 285 0.66 -14.15 -12.08
CA TYR A 285 1.06 -15.27 -11.23
C TYR A 285 2.57 -15.34 -11.01
N PHE A 286 3.36 -15.13 -12.05
CA PHE A 286 4.82 -15.14 -11.92
C PHE A 286 5.32 -14.09 -10.91
N VAL A 287 4.82 -12.86 -10.99
CA VAL A 287 5.13 -11.78 -10.06
C VAL A 287 4.52 -12.05 -8.68
N GLY A 288 3.28 -12.55 -8.63
CA GLY A 288 2.55 -12.85 -7.40
C GLY A 288 3.21 -13.95 -6.57
N ILE A 289 3.61 -15.05 -7.18
CA ILE A 289 4.36 -16.14 -6.50
C ILE A 289 5.69 -15.59 -5.95
N GLY A 290 6.39 -14.75 -6.74
CA GLY A 290 7.61 -14.09 -6.26
C GLY A 290 7.39 -13.09 -5.14
N MET A 291 6.21 -12.48 -5.06
CA MET A 291 5.82 -11.63 -3.93
C MET A 291 5.57 -12.47 -2.67
N MET A 292 4.90 -13.63 -2.80
CA MET A 292 4.68 -14.56 -1.67
C MET A 292 5.99 -15.11 -1.11
N GLU A 293 6.96 -15.39 -1.98
CA GLU A 293 8.33 -15.73 -1.55
C GLU A 293 8.97 -14.60 -0.73
N ASP A 294 8.87 -13.36 -1.19
CA ASP A 294 9.40 -12.20 -0.47
C ASP A 294 8.71 -12.03 0.90
N LEU A 295 7.37 -12.12 0.93
CA LEU A 295 6.59 -12.00 2.16
C LEU A 295 6.89 -13.10 3.17
N SER A 296 7.17 -14.32 2.70
CA SER A 296 7.52 -15.46 3.58
C SER A 296 8.83 -15.27 4.34
N LYS A 297 9.72 -14.40 3.87
CA LYS A 297 11.00 -14.08 4.52
C LYS A 297 10.84 -13.01 5.61
N MET A 298 9.76 -12.25 5.60
CA MET A 298 9.53 -11.14 6.51
C MET A 298 9.50 -11.56 8.00
N PRO A 299 8.78 -12.62 8.41
CA PRO A 299 8.79 -13.06 9.80
C PRO A 299 10.20 -13.36 10.31
N GLN A 300 11.01 -14.08 9.53
CA GLN A 300 12.38 -14.40 9.88
C GLN A 300 13.24 -13.14 10.00
N GLN A 301 13.13 -12.20 9.04
CA GLN A 301 13.88 -10.93 9.09
C GLN A 301 13.57 -10.12 10.35
N LEU A 302 12.33 -10.16 10.83
CA LEU A 302 11.90 -9.43 12.02
C LEU A 302 12.27 -10.16 13.32
N THR A 303 12.12 -11.48 13.38
CA THR A 303 12.43 -12.26 14.61
C THR A 303 13.92 -12.42 14.86
N SER A 304 14.74 -12.50 13.78
CA SER A 304 16.20 -12.55 13.89
C SER A 304 16.88 -11.18 13.74
N PHE A 305 16.11 -10.09 13.81
CA PHE A 305 16.62 -8.75 13.56
C PHE A 305 17.73 -8.35 14.54
N ARG A 306 18.83 -7.81 13.99
CA ARG A 306 19.91 -7.15 14.71
C ARG A 306 20.30 -5.89 13.94
N ILE A 307 20.28 -4.75 14.61
CA ILE A 307 20.62 -3.46 13.99
C ILE A 307 22.08 -3.39 13.55
N GLN A 308 22.95 -4.14 14.24
CA GLN A 308 24.36 -4.24 13.90
C GLN A 308 24.58 -4.81 12.49
N ASP A 309 23.66 -5.69 12.03
CA ASP A 309 23.72 -6.33 10.72
C ASP A 309 23.02 -5.49 9.62
N ALA A 310 22.34 -4.39 10.01
CA ALA A 310 21.64 -3.54 9.06
C ALA A 310 22.60 -2.76 8.17
N GLY A 311 22.35 -2.77 6.86
CA GLY A 311 23.20 -2.11 5.87
C GLY A 311 22.98 -0.59 5.82
N SER A 312 24.07 0.16 5.67
CA SER A 312 24.09 1.58 5.36
C SER A 312 24.82 1.83 4.03
N ALA A 313 24.38 2.85 3.28
CA ALA A 313 25.00 3.17 2.00
C ALA A 313 26.45 3.62 2.17
N CYS A 314 26.76 4.43 3.19
CA CYS A 314 28.12 4.90 3.46
C CYS A 314 29.08 3.72 3.71
N CYS A 315 28.68 2.73 4.52
CA CYS A 315 29.48 1.54 4.80
C CYS A 315 29.69 0.67 3.54
N SER A 316 28.69 0.56 2.67
CA SER A 316 28.80 -0.18 1.40
C SER A 316 29.77 0.45 0.41
N HIS A 317 30.07 1.73 0.54
CA HIS A 317 31.01 2.48 -0.30
C HIS A 317 32.33 2.82 0.45
N ASN A 318 32.66 2.10 1.50
CA ASN A 318 33.86 2.31 2.32
C ASN A 318 33.99 3.77 2.79
N HIS A 319 32.88 4.41 3.16
CA HIS A 319 32.81 5.82 3.59
C HIS A 319 33.38 6.82 2.59
N ARG A 320 33.30 6.52 1.29
CA ARG A 320 33.69 7.42 0.20
C ARG A 320 32.52 7.69 -0.74
N HIS A 321 32.40 8.94 -1.16
CA HIS A 321 31.41 9.28 -2.19
C HIS A 321 31.76 8.59 -3.51
N PRO A 322 30.83 7.87 -4.16
CA PRO A 322 31.14 7.05 -5.34
C PRO A 322 31.67 7.87 -6.53
N GLU A 323 31.28 9.14 -6.67
CA GLU A 323 31.69 10.01 -7.77
C GLU A 323 32.86 10.92 -7.39
N THR A 324 32.77 11.62 -6.26
CA THR A 324 33.81 12.59 -5.86
C THR A 324 34.96 11.99 -5.07
N GLN A 325 34.81 10.72 -4.59
CA GLN A 325 35.78 10.02 -3.73
C GLN A 325 36.10 10.74 -2.39
N GLU A 326 35.34 11.78 -2.05
CA GLU A 326 35.44 12.47 -0.77
C GLU A 326 34.98 11.59 0.38
N ALA A 327 35.57 11.80 1.56
CA ALA A 327 35.15 11.08 2.76
C ALA A 327 33.73 11.50 3.19
N ILE A 328 32.87 10.53 3.46
CA ILE A 328 31.50 10.75 3.97
C ILE A 328 31.37 10.21 5.39
N GLY A 329 30.59 10.89 6.24
CA GLY A 329 30.31 10.46 7.59
C GLY A 329 29.62 9.08 7.64
N CYS A 330 29.80 8.40 8.75
CA CYS A 330 29.18 7.09 8.95
C CYS A 330 27.74 7.25 9.49
N ASP A 331 26.75 6.89 8.69
CA ASP A 331 25.33 6.87 9.11
C ASP A 331 25.10 5.93 10.30
N ARG A 332 25.87 4.83 10.39
CA ARG A 332 25.76 3.85 11.48
C ARG A 332 26.17 4.47 12.79
N ASP A 333 27.29 5.20 12.82
CA ASP A 333 27.78 5.86 14.04
C ASP A 333 26.75 6.91 14.51
N LEU A 334 26.16 7.65 13.58
CA LEU A 334 25.13 8.64 13.87
C LEU A 334 23.87 8.00 14.47
N VAL A 335 23.36 6.92 13.85
CA VAL A 335 22.18 6.18 14.36
C VAL A 335 22.49 5.57 15.71
N PHE A 336 23.68 4.96 15.91
CA PHE A 336 24.07 4.33 17.16
C PHE A 336 24.22 5.37 18.28
N ALA A 337 24.81 6.52 18.01
CA ALA A 337 24.88 7.64 18.95
C ALA A 337 23.47 8.13 19.35
N THR A 338 22.55 8.22 18.38
CA THR A 338 21.16 8.58 18.64
C THR A 338 20.46 7.53 19.50
N LEU A 339 20.65 6.25 19.22
CA LEU A 339 20.09 5.15 20.02
C LEU A 339 20.70 5.10 21.43
N GLN A 340 21.99 5.39 21.58
CA GLN A 340 22.67 5.49 22.87
C GLN A 340 22.10 6.64 23.71
N ALA A 341 21.93 7.81 23.11
CA ALA A 341 21.29 8.95 23.79
C ALA A 341 19.84 8.64 24.20
N TRP A 342 19.21 7.76 23.53
CA TRP A 342 17.81 7.42 23.64
C TRP A 342 17.51 6.28 24.60
N LEU A 343 18.26 5.16 24.52
CA LEU A 343 18.06 3.94 25.31
C LEU A 343 19.16 3.76 26.36
N GLY A 344 20.29 4.49 26.24
CA GLY A 344 21.41 4.39 27.16
C GLY A 344 21.03 4.86 28.55
N ARG A 345 21.18 3.99 29.54
CA ARG A 345 21.13 4.36 30.94
C ARG A 345 22.51 4.93 31.33
N GLY A 346 22.55 6.17 31.81
CA GLY A 346 23.79 6.91 32.07
C GLY A 346 24.84 6.07 32.82
N GLY A 347 26.02 5.93 32.19
CA GLY A 347 27.16 5.20 32.76
C GLY A 347 27.47 3.84 32.12
N ASP A 348 26.60 3.28 31.31
CA ASP A 348 26.83 1.97 30.69
C ASP A 348 27.65 2.14 29.38
N ARG A 349 28.94 1.75 29.42
CA ARG A 349 29.84 1.70 28.26
C ARG A 349 29.59 0.48 27.35
N THR A 350 28.63 -0.35 27.72
CA THR A 350 28.30 -1.57 26.99
C THR A 350 27.28 -1.29 25.87
N GLU A 351 27.31 -2.03 24.77
CA GLU A 351 26.38 -1.93 23.63
C GLU A 351 24.94 -2.40 23.97
N LYS A 352 24.58 -2.43 25.26
CA LYS A 352 23.29 -2.89 25.78
C LYS A 352 22.11 -2.12 25.15
N TYR A 353 22.29 -0.83 24.82
CA TYR A 353 21.26 -0.04 24.15
C TYR A 353 20.90 -0.57 22.75
N LEU A 354 21.85 -1.22 22.04
CA LEU A 354 21.58 -1.87 20.75
C LEU A 354 20.75 -3.15 20.96
N ASP A 355 21.02 -3.89 22.02
CA ASP A 355 20.22 -5.08 22.35
C ASP A 355 18.81 -4.71 22.81
N ASP A 356 18.66 -3.63 23.54
CA ASP A 356 17.34 -3.10 23.92
C ASP A 356 16.56 -2.63 22.69
N PHE A 357 17.23 -2.00 21.72
CA PHE A 357 16.62 -1.68 20.44
C PHE A 357 16.23 -2.93 19.63
N ASN A 358 17.10 -3.94 19.57
CA ASN A 358 16.80 -5.21 18.90
C ASN A 358 15.58 -5.91 19.54
N LYS A 359 15.47 -5.89 20.87
CA LYS A 359 14.29 -6.39 21.60
C LYS A 359 13.04 -5.60 21.24
N LEU A 360 13.10 -4.27 21.16
CA LEU A 360 11.99 -3.41 20.75
C LEU A 360 11.46 -3.81 19.37
N VAL A 361 12.37 -4.01 18.41
CA VAL A 361 12.01 -4.44 17.04
C VAL A 361 11.34 -5.81 17.06
N ARG A 362 11.94 -6.80 17.74
CA ARG A 362 11.42 -8.17 17.77
C ARG A 362 10.09 -8.28 18.52
N GLN A 363 9.94 -7.57 19.63
CA GLN A 363 8.78 -7.73 20.53
C GLN A 363 7.61 -6.81 20.19
N ARG A 364 7.85 -5.61 19.65
CA ARG A 364 6.79 -4.64 19.35
C ARG A 364 6.57 -4.45 17.86
N LEU A 365 7.65 -4.27 17.07
CA LEU A 365 7.52 -4.04 15.63
C LEU A 365 7.09 -5.31 14.90
N ALA A 366 7.70 -6.46 15.20
CA ALA A 366 7.40 -7.69 14.47
C ALA A 366 5.92 -8.08 14.57
N PRO A 367 5.27 -8.12 15.74
CA PRO A 367 3.83 -8.41 15.81
C PRO A 367 2.98 -7.37 15.09
N ALA A 368 3.28 -6.07 15.23
CA ALA A 368 2.53 -5.00 14.58
C ALA A 368 2.57 -5.11 13.05
N VAL A 369 3.76 -5.36 12.50
CA VAL A 369 3.95 -5.54 11.04
C VAL A 369 3.30 -6.81 10.54
N LEU A 370 3.52 -7.94 11.22
CA LEU A 370 2.98 -9.23 10.81
C LEU A 370 1.44 -9.27 10.88
N ASN A 371 0.83 -8.58 11.84
CA ASN A 371 -0.61 -8.42 11.91
C ASN A 371 -1.17 -7.55 10.77
N THR A 372 -0.39 -6.59 10.27
CA THR A 372 -0.83 -5.67 9.20
C THR A 372 -0.62 -6.26 7.81
N VAL A 373 0.51 -6.92 7.57
CA VAL A 373 0.95 -7.38 6.23
C VAL A 373 1.02 -8.91 6.15
N GLY A 374 1.04 -9.59 7.32
CA GLY A 374 1.23 -11.03 7.41
C GLY A 374 0.03 -11.82 6.86
N GLY A 375 0.33 -12.84 6.07
CA GLY A 375 -0.63 -13.83 5.59
C GLY A 375 -1.65 -13.29 4.59
N ASP A 376 -2.87 -13.69 4.78
CA ASP A 376 -4.01 -13.47 3.87
C ASP A 376 -4.60 -12.04 3.89
N ASN A 377 -3.93 -11.05 4.49
CA ASN A 377 -4.47 -9.70 4.64
C ASN A 377 -4.26 -8.86 3.37
N LEU A 378 -5.01 -9.20 2.31
CA LEU A 378 -5.18 -8.31 1.18
C LEU A 378 -6.07 -7.13 1.62
N PRO A 379 -5.64 -5.87 1.48
CA PRO A 379 -6.48 -4.72 1.80
C PRO A 379 -7.72 -4.70 0.92
N VAL A 380 -8.88 -5.00 1.51
CA VAL A 380 -10.18 -5.09 0.79
C VAL A 380 -10.47 -3.78 0.07
N GLY A 381 -10.20 -2.64 0.71
CA GLY A 381 -10.45 -1.32 0.14
C GLY A 381 -9.71 -1.09 -1.17
N TYR A 382 -8.39 -1.34 -1.21
CA TYR A 382 -7.61 -1.15 -2.43
C TYR A 382 -8.01 -2.13 -3.55
N THR A 383 -8.33 -3.38 -3.19
CA THR A 383 -8.85 -4.35 -4.15
C THR A 383 -10.17 -3.86 -4.75
N LEU A 384 -11.10 -3.39 -3.90
CA LEU A 384 -12.39 -2.86 -4.36
C LEU A 384 -12.19 -1.64 -5.27
N TYR A 385 -11.43 -0.63 -4.82
CA TYR A 385 -11.23 0.60 -5.60
C TYR A 385 -10.55 0.36 -6.95
N MET A 386 -9.61 -0.59 -7.01
CA MET A 386 -8.85 -0.85 -8.23
C MET A 386 -9.58 -1.80 -9.19
N THR A 387 -10.23 -2.85 -8.70
CA THR A 387 -10.77 -3.89 -9.57
C THR A 387 -12.27 -3.77 -9.83
N ALA A 388 -13.09 -3.34 -8.85
CA ALA A 388 -14.51 -3.11 -9.11
C ALA A 388 -14.75 -1.91 -10.03
N SER A 389 -13.83 -0.95 -10.08
CA SER A 389 -13.92 0.25 -10.92
C SER A 389 -14.01 -0.06 -12.43
N CYS A 390 -13.62 -1.26 -12.86
CA CYS A 390 -13.74 -1.67 -14.27
C CYS A 390 -15.18 -1.70 -14.78
N HIS A 391 -16.17 -1.90 -13.91
CA HIS A 391 -17.57 -1.96 -14.28
C HIS A 391 -18.43 -0.81 -13.70
N ILE A 392 -17.87 0.04 -12.84
CA ILE A 392 -18.58 1.19 -12.25
C ILE A 392 -19.24 2.08 -13.33
N PRO A 393 -18.59 2.44 -14.44
CA PRO A 393 -19.18 3.35 -15.43
C PRO A 393 -20.48 2.84 -16.08
N PHE A 394 -20.69 1.52 -16.10
CA PHE A 394 -21.91 0.91 -16.65
C PHE A 394 -23.17 1.14 -15.83
N ILE A 395 -23.03 1.65 -14.58
CA ILE A 395 -24.19 2.05 -13.75
C ILE A 395 -25.07 3.08 -14.49
N SER A 396 -24.48 3.89 -15.38
CA SER A 396 -25.21 4.85 -16.20
C SER A 396 -26.28 4.17 -17.07
N ASN A 397 -25.99 2.98 -17.62
CA ASN A 397 -26.93 2.21 -18.43
C ASN A 397 -28.04 1.60 -17.55
N SER A 398 -27.68 1.10 -16.37
CA SER A 398 -28.65 0.55 -15.41
C SER A 398 -29.63 1.62 -14.92
N ILE A 399 -29.15 2.85 -14.66
CA ILE A 399 -30.02 3.98 -14.28
C ILE A 399 -31.02 4.30 -15.39
N VAL A 400 -30.56 4.38 -16.64
CA VAL A 400 -31.43 4.64 -17.81
C VAL A 400 -32.48 3.54 -17.95
N ALA A 401 -32.07 2.27 -17.86
CA ALA A 401 -32.99 1.15 -17.95
C ALA A 401 -34.06 1.18 -16.84
N LEU A 402 -33.64 1.38 -15.59
CA LEU A 402 -34.56 1.44 -14.43
C LEU A 402 -35.54 2.61 -14.54
N THR A 403 -35.10 3.76 -15.05
CA THR A 403 -35.95 4.95 -15.20
C THR A 403 -36.99 4.79 -16.32
N ARG A 404 -36.65 4.10 -17.41
CA ARG A 404 -37.58 3.78 -18.49
C ARG A 404 -38.66 2.77 -18.09
N GLY A 405 -38.40 2.03 -17.03
CA GLY A 405 -39.32 1.04 -16.49
C GLY A 405 -39.28 -0.31 -17.20
N PRO A 406 -40.01 -1.30 -16.66
CA PRO A 406 -40.08 -2.63 -17.25
C PRO A 406 -40.87 -2.63 -18.56
N PRO A 407 -40.68 -3.66 -19.41
CA PRO A 407 -41.49 -3.85 -20.60
C PRO A 407 -42.99 -3.90 -20.30
N ALA A 408 -43.82 -3.60 -21.31
CA ALA A 408 -45.28 -3.65 -21.16
C ALA A 408 -45.76 -5.07 -20.76
N GLY A 409 -46.76 -5.13 -19.87
CA GLY A 409 -47.35 -6.39 -19.43
C GLY A 409 -46.67 -7.07 -18.23
N TYR A 410 -45.77 -6.34 -17.52
CA TYR A 410 -45.17 -6.84 -16.28
C TYR A 410 -46.10 -6.56 -15.10
N SER A 411 -46.35 -7.57 -14.27
CA SER A 411 -47.01 -7.42 -12.96
C SER A 411 -46.07 -6.76 -11.96
N GLY A 412 -46.59 -6.32 -10.78
CA GLY A 412 -45.76 -5.71 -9.76
C GLY A 412 -44.59 -6.60 -9.31
N GLY A 413 -44.80 -7.92 -9.19
CA GLY A 413 -43.75 -8.88 -8.85
C GLY A 413 -42.71 -9.03 -9.95
N ASP A 414 -43.15 -9.12 -11.21
CA ASP A 414 -42.26 -9.24 -12.36
C ASP A 414 -41.38 -7.99 -12.51
N ALA A 415 -41.96 -6.80 -12.29
CA ALA A 415 -41.21 -5.54 -12.33
C ALA A 415 -40.12 -5.48 -11.28
N VAL A 416 -40.35 -6.00 -10.07
CA VAL A 416 -39.34 -6.07 -9.01
C VAL A 416 -38.21 -7.03 -9.42
N ILE A 417 -38.53 -8.23 -9.94
CA ILE A 417 -37.52 -9.19 -10.39
C ILE A 417 -36.67 -8.57 -11.50
N TRP A 418 -37.28 -7.96 -12.49
CA TRP A 418 -36.59 -7.26 -13.58
C TRP A 418 -35.65 -6.17 -13.05
N ALA A 419 -36.09 -5.31 -12.14
CA ALA A 419 -35.26 -4.24 -11.58
C ALA A 419 -34.06 -4.79 -10.78
N VAL A 420 -34.29 -5.85 -9.98
CA VAL A 420 -33.24 -6.53 -9.23
C VAL A 420 -32.21 -7.16 -10.18
N ARG A 421 -32.65 -7.77 -11.28
CA ARG A 421 -31.73 -8.33 -12.30
C ARG A 421 -30.83 -7.27 -12.91
N ILE A 422 -31.35 -6.11 -13.29
CA ILE A 422 -30.53 -5.00 -13.82
C ILE A 422 -29.44 -4.60 -12.81
N CYS A 423 -29.80 -4.48 -11.52
CA CYS A 423 -28.83 -4.14 -10.48
C CYS A 423 -27.77 -5.24 -10.31
N VAL A 424 -28.20 -6.50 -10.34
CA VAL A 424 -27.32 -7.66 -10.18
C VAL A 424 -26.39 -7.82 -11.37
N ASP A 425 -26.89 -7.70 -12.59
CA ASP A 425 -26.07 -7.77 -13.81
C ASP A 425 -24.97 -6.69 -13.80
N TRP A 426 -25.30 -5.48 -13.37
CA TRP A 426 -24.31 -4.44 -13.16
C TRP A 426 -23.26 -4.81 -12.09
N ALA A 427 -23.70 -5.33 -10.93
CA ALA A 427 -22.81 -5.64 -9.81
C ALA A 427 -21.96 -6.90 -10.05
N PHE A 428 -22.44 -7.83 -10.89
CA PHE A 428 -21.84 -9.15 -11.11
C PHE A 428 -20.39 -9.09 -11.57
N ILE A 429 -20.09 -8.28 -12.59
CA ILE A 429 -18.73 -8.15 -13.13
C ILE A 429 -17.77 -7.55 -12.12
N SER A 430 -18.21 -6.52 -11.38
CA SER A 430 -17.40 -5.95 -10.29
C SER A 430 -17.10 -6.99 -9.20
N LEU A 431 -18.09 -7.76 -8.80
CA LEU A 431 -17.95 -8.79 -7.80
C LEU A 431 -17.04 -9.94 -8.30
N LEU A 432 -17.20 -10.35 -9.55
CA LEU A 432 -16.35 -11.34 -10.21
C LEU A 432 -14.88 -10.89 -10.25
N ALA A 433 -14.62 -9.62 -10.57
CA ALA A 433 -13.29 -9.05 -10.57
C ALA A 433 -12.65 -9.04 -9.18
N VAL A 434 -13.41 -8.66 -8.15
CA VAL A 434 -12.95 -8.67 -6.75
C VAL A 434 -12.67 -10.09 -6.27
N MET A 435 -13.59 -11.03 -6.52
CA MET A 435 -13.42 -12.45 -6.17
C MET A 435 -12.20 -13.05 -6.86
N THR A 436 -12.07 -12.83 -8.18
CA THR A 436 -10.93 -13.34 -8.95
C THR A 436 -9.61 -12.78 -8.43
N THR A 437 -9.57 -11.50 -8.07
CA THR A 437 -8.38 -10.90 -7.47
C THR A 437 -7.99 -11.62 -6.20
N ARG A 438 -8.94 -11.85 -5.30
CA ARG A 438 -8.68 -12.59 -4.05
C ARG A 438 -8.25 -14.02 -4.30
N LEU A 439 -8.91 -14.71 -5.24
CA LEU A 439 -8.54 -16.06 -5.66
C LEU A 439 -7.11 -16.12 -6.22
N ASN A 440 -6.72 -15.14 -7.05
CA ASN A 440 -5.36 -15.05 -7.59
C ASN A 440 -4.31 -14.96 -6.48
N PHE A 441 -4.55 -14.18 -5.42
CA PHE A 441 -3.63 -14.10 -4.28
C PHE A 441 -3.52 -15.43 -3.54
N PHE A 442 -4.65 -16.08 -3.27
CA PHE A 442 -4.69 -17.42 -2.65
C PHE A 442 -3.90 -18.44 -3.48
N LEU A 443 -4.09 -18.43 -4.80
CA LEU A 443 -3.39 -19.34 -5.70
C LEU A 443 -1.90 -19.02 -5.84
N CYS A 444 -1.51 -17.75 -5.75
CA CYS A 444 -0.09 -17.37 -5.69
C CYS A 444 0.59 -17.93 -4.43
N GLU A 445 -0.08 -17.85 -3.28
CA GLU A 445 0.41 -18.45 -2.04
C GLU A 445 0.49 -19.98 -2.14
N TYR A 446 -0.55 -20.62 -2.67
CA TYR A 446 -0.56 -22.06 -2.90
C TYR A 446 0.55 -22.50 -3.87
N GLY A 447 0.72 -21.76 -4.97
CA GLY A 447 1.81 -21.99 -5.94
C GLY A 447 3.19 -21.84 -5.32
N PHE A 448 3.39 -20.87 -4.45
CA PHE A 448 4.63 -20.72 -3.68
C PHE A 448 4.89 -21.95 -2.78
N ARG A 449 3.86 -22.41 -2.04
CA ARG A 449 3.97 -23.62 -1.20
C ARG A 449 4.29 -24.89 -2.00
N ILE A 450 3.77 -25.02 -3.22
CA ILE A 450 4.12 -26.12 -4.13
C ILE A 450 5.61 -26.05 -4.51
N LEU A 451 6.09 -24.87 -4.93
CA LEU A 451 7.48 -24.69 -5.32
C LEU A 451 8.48 -24.97 -4.20
N GLN A 452 8.08 -24.76 -2.94
CA GLN A 452 8.93 -25.14 -1.80
C GLN A 452 9.07 -26.64 -1.62
N LYS A 453 8.06 -27.42 -2.01
CA LYS A 453 8.00 -28.89 -1.82
C LYS A 453 8.53 -29.70 -3.01
N THR A 454 8.61 -29.08 -4.19
CA THR A 454 8.98 -29.79 -5.42
C THR A 454 10.44 -29.53 -5.81
N THR A 455 11.06 -30.53 -6.41
CA THR A 455 12.39 -30.41 -7.01
C THR A 455 12.39 -29.60 -8.30
N THR A 456 11.26 -29.55 -9.00
CA THR A 456 11.10 -28.80 -10.26
C THR A 456 10.78 -27.34 -9.95
N LYS A 457 11.77 -26.47 -10.07
CA LYS A 457 11.67 -25.04 -9.69
C LYS A 457 11.17 -24.14 -10.84
N SER A 458 10.38 -24.64 -11.76
CA SER A 458 9.84 -23.83 -12.85
C SER A 458 8.67 -22.95 -12.39
N ARG A 459 9.00 -21.79 -11.81
CA ARG A 459 7.98 -20.76 -11.44
C ARG A 459 7.12 -20.36 -12.64
N LEU A 460 7.72 -20.24 -13.82
CA LEU A 460 7.02 -19.84 -15.04
C LEU A 460 5.99 -20.90 -15.48
N GLY A 461 6.39 -22.19 -15.48
CA GLY A 461 5.48 -23.29 -15.81
C GLY A 461 4.27 -23.37 -14.87
N LEU A 462 4.52 -23.27 -13.54
CA LEU A 462 3.42 -23.26 -12.57
C LEU A 462 2.52 -22.04 -12.70
N ALA A 463 3.08 -20.85 -12.92
CA ALA A 463 2.34 -19.63 -13.18
C ALA A 463 1.43 -19.78 -14.40
N PHE A 464 1.92 -20.39 -15.47
CA PHE A 464 1.15 -20.67 -16.67
C PHE A 464 -0.02 -21.63 -16.38
N VAL A 465 0.23 -22.76 -15.72
CA VAL A 465 -0.83 -23.74 -15.37
C VAL A 465 -1.92 -23.13 -14.51
N LEU A 466 -1.54 -22.43 -13.41
CA LEU A 466 -2.50 -21.78 -12.51
C LEU A 466 -3.31 -20.71 -13.26
N SER A 467 -2.68 -19.97 -14.16
CA SER A 467 -3.35 -18.95 -14.97
C SER A 467 -4.42 -19.55 -15.87
N GLN A 468 -4.12 -20.67 -16.57
CA GLN A 468 -5.08 -21.32 -17.45
C GLN A 468 -6.31 -21.84 -16.69
N LEU A 469 -6.07 -22.45 -15.51
CA LEU A 469 -7.18 -22.92 -14.66
C LEU A 469 -8.12 -21.80 -14.24
N VAL A 470 -7.57 -20.65 -13.85
CA VAL A 470 -8.39 -19.49 -13.44
C VAL A 470 -9.10 -18.86 -14.65
N ILE A 471 -8.43 -18.76 -15.78
CA ILE A 471 -9.06 -18.24 -17.01
C ILE A 471 -10.26 -19.09 -17.39
N LEU A 472 -10.11 -20.42 -17.42
CA LEU A 472 -11.18 -21.34 -17.73
C LEU A 472 -12.35 -21.21 -16.73
N PHE A 473 -12.05 -21.17 -15.44
CA PHE A 473 -13.07 -21.02 -14.39
C PHE A 473 -13.83 -19.70 -14.52
N VAL A 474 -13.10 -18.56 -14.61
CA VAL A 474 -13.71 -17.23 -14.67
C VAL A 474 -14.50 -17.03 -15.96
N SER A 475 -13.95 -17.48 -17.10
CA SER A 475 -14.62 -17.38 -18.40
C SER A 475 -15.86 -18.26 -18.45
N GLY A 476 -15.77 -19.49 -17.94
CA GLY A 476 -16.91 -20.40 -17.87
C GLY A 476 -18.03 -19.85 -16.99
N PHE A 477 -17.69 -19.29 -15.84
CA PHE A 477 -18.65 -18.69 -14.93
C PHE A 477 -19.31 -17.42 -15.53
N TRP A 478 -18.53 -16.59 -16.21
CA TRP A 478 -19.03 -15.40 -16.90
C TRP A 478 -19.95 -15.75 -18.06
N VAL A 479 -19.52 -16.67 -18.94
CA VAL A 479 -20.35 -17.15 -20.07
C VAL A 479 -21.61 -17.81 -19.56
N GLY A 480 -21.54 -18.62 -18.51
CA GLY A 480 -22.70 -19.23 -17.87
C GLY A 480 -23.72 -18.21 -17.37
N HIS A 481 -23.27 -17.16 -16.67
CA HIS A 481 -24.14 -16.07 -16.23
C HIS A 481 -24.78 -15.35 -17.41
N LEU A 482 -24.00 -15.01 -18.44
CA LEU A 482 -24.47 -14.36 -19.67
C LEU A 482 -25.57 -15.20 -20.36
N GLN A 483 -25.35 -16.50 -20.52
CA GLN A 483 -26.33 -17.41 -21.12
C GLN A 483 -27.62 -17.48 -20.30
N MET A 484 -27.54 -17.54 -18.97
CA MET A 484 -28.71 -17.53 -18.11
C MET A 484 -29.47 -16.21 -18.17
N SER A 485 -28.73 -15.09 -18.19
CA SER A 485 -29.36 -13.75 -18.24
C SER A 485 -30.06 -13.45 -19.57
N HIS A 486 -29.55 -13.99 -20.69
CA HIS A 486 -30.12 -13.72 -22.03
C HIS A 486 -31.10 -14.77 -22.53
N ARG A 487 -31.01 -16.03 -22.05
CA ARG A 487 -31.91 -17.10 -22.51
C ARG A 487 -33.18 -17.25 -21.69
N LEU A 488 -33.12 -16.90 -20.42
CA LEU A 488 -34.27 -17.02 -19.53
C LEU A 488 -35.15 -15.77 -19.64
N ASP A 489 -36.45 -15.98 -19.48
CA ASP A 489 -37.44 -14.91 -19.39
C ASP A 489 -36.98 -13.87 -18.34
N ASP A 490 -37.12 -12.60 -18.64
CA ASP A 490 -36.78 -11.49 -17.75
C ASP A 490 -37.54 -11.50 -16.42
N LYS A 491 -38.64 -12.26 -16.35
CA LYS A 491 -39.41 -12.54 -15.12
C LYS A 491 -38.80 -13.63 -14.25
N SER A 492 -37.79 -14.35 -14.74
CA SER A 492 -37.13 -15.43 -14.00
C SER A 492 -36.13 -14.88 -12.98
N TRP A 493 -36.16 -15.44 -11.77
CA TRP A 493 -35.19 -15.16 -10.72
C TRP A 493 -33.90 -16.01 -10.81
N LEU A 494 -33.90 -17.05 -11.67
CA LEU A 494 -32.78 -17.99 -11.80
C LEU A 494 -31.42 -17.31 -12.10
N PRO A 495 -31.31 -16.23 -12.92
CA PRO A 495 -30.06 -15.53 -13.16
C PRO A 495 -29.44 -14.87 -11.91
N LEU A 496 -30.21 -14.72 -10.82
CA LEU A 496 -29.69 -14.22 -9.52
C LEU A 496 -28.82 -15.28 -8.81
N LEU A 497 -29.01 -16.57 -9.10
CA LEU A 497 -28.32 -17.66 -8.43
C LEU A 497 -26.79 -17.61 -8.60
N PRO A 498 -26.22 -17.42 -9.80
CA PRO A 498 -24.78 -17.22 -9.98
C PRO A 498 -24.22 -16.06 -9.16
N PHE A 499 -24.95 -14.96 -9.05
CA PHE A 499 -24.54 -13.81 -8.24
C PHE A 499 -24.50 -14.14 -6.74
N LEU A 500 -25.53 -14.83 -6.21
CA LEU A 500 -25.57 -15.25 -4.81
C LEU A 500 -24.44 -16.23 -4.46
N ILE A 501 -24.14 -17.16 -5.37
CA ILE A 501 -23.00 -18.08 -5.23
C ILE A 501 -21.70 -17.29 -5.20
N LEU A 502 -21.52 -16.37 -6.14
CA LEU A 502 -20.33 -15.51 -6.24
C LEU A 502 -20.14 -14.67 -4.98
N LEU A 503 -21.21 -14.04 -4.48
CA LEU A 503 -21.21 -13.25 -3.25
C LEU A 503 -20.83 -14.09 -2.03
N SER A 504 -21.40 -15.30 -1.93
CA SER A 504 -21.09 -16.23 -0.84
C SER A 504 -19.62 -16.67 -0.87
N VAL A 505 -19.11 -17.07 -2.04
CA VAL A 505 -17.71 -17.48 -2.21
C VAL A 505 -16.77 -16.32 -1.88
N THR A 506 -17.06 -15.10 -2.38
CA THR A 506 -16.26 -13.90 -2.11
C THR A 506 -16.21 -13.62 -0.60
N THR A 507 -17.37 -13.66 0.06
CA THR A 507 -17.45 -13.43 1.51
C THR A 507 -16.63 -14.46 2.30
N VAL A 508 -16.69 -15.74 1.92
CA VAL A 508 -15.92 -16.82 2.57
C VAL A 508 -14.42 -16.62 2.35
N LEU A 509 -14.00 -16.27 1.15
CA LEU A 509 -12.58 -16.03 0.82
C LEU A 509 -11.99 -14.88 1.64
N PHE A 510 -12.74 -13.78 1.84
CA PHE A 510 -12.28 -12.67 2.66
C PHE A 510 -12.35 -12.96 4.18
N ARG A 511 -13.32 -13.79 4.65
CA ARG A 511 -13.40 -14.17 6.07
C ARG A 511 -12.32 -15.16 6.49
N LYS A 512 -11.94 -16.11 5.63
CA LYS A 512 -10.88 -17.09 5.94
C LYS A 512 -9.53 -16.40 6.16
N GLY A 513 -9.22 -15.36 5.39
CA GLY A 513 -8.00 -14.58 5.57
C GLY A 513 -7.86 -13.98 6.98
N LYS A 514 -8.93 -13.41 7.53
CA LYS A 514 -8.90 -12.84 8.89
C LYS A 514 -8.69 -13.87 10.01
N ARG A 515 -9.18 -15.11 9.83
CA ARG A 515 -9.06 -16.18 10.86
C ARG A 515 -7.70 -16.88 10.86
N ALA A 516 -7.03 -16.99 9.73
CA ALA A 516 -5.72 -17.62 9.62
C ALA A 516 -4.65 -16.80 10.34
N THR A 517 -4.65 -15.47 10.16
CA THR A 517 -3.74 -14.54 10.81
C THR A 517 -3.88 -14.54 12.33
N SER A 518 -5.11 -14.53 12.84
CA SER A 518 -5.36 -14.58 14.30
C SER A 518 -4.85 -15.86 14.96
N LYS A 519 -4.95 -17.01 14.27
CA LYS A 519 -4.46 -18.29 14.81
C LYS A 519 -2.95 -18.44 14.74
N GLN A 520 -2.30 -17.88 13.71
CA GLN A 520 -0.86 -17.96 13.54
C GLN A 520 -0.15 -17.05 14.55
N SER A 521 -0.64 -15.83 14.76
CA SER A 521 -0.16 -14.92 15.80
C SER A 521 -0.32 -15.49 17.21
N ALA A 522 -1.45 -16.17 17.48
CA ALA A 522 -1.68 -16.82 18.79
C ALA A 522 -0.80 -18.06 19.02
N LYS A 523 -0.36 -18.73 17.95
CA LYS A 523 0.50 -19.92 18.03
C LYS A 523 1.98 -19.54 18.20
N GLU A 524 2.42 -18.49 17.54
CA GLU A 524 3.78 -17.93 17.68
C GLU A 524 3.98 -17.30 19.08
N CYS A 525 3.00 -16.55 19.59
CA CYS A 525 3.04 -16.05 20.98
C CYS A 525 3.00 -17.14 22.07
N ARG A 526 2.50 -18.36 21.75
CA ARG A 526 2.52 -19.48 22.70
C ARG A 526 3.79 -20.35 22.60
N GLY A 527 4.45 -20.39 21.44
CA GLY A 527 5.67 -21.17 21.23
C GLY A 527 6.85 -20.65 22.02
N ASP A 528 6.95 -19.32 22.16
CA ASP A 528 8.07 -18.67 22.86
C ASP A 528 7.90 -18.61 24.40
N ALA A 529 6.69 -18.88 24.90
CA ALA A 529 6.40 -18.90 26.35
C ALA A 529 6.68 -20.25 27.03
N ALA A 530 7.06 -21.30 26.27
CA ALA A 530 7.23 -22.64 26.80
C ALA A 530 8.68 -23.01 27.16
N ASP A 531 9.67 -22.15 26.85
CA ASP A 531 11.10 -22.49 27.04
C ASP A 531 11.88 -21.57 28.00
N ASP A 532 11.24 -20.57 28.62
CA ASP A 532 11.86 -19.78 29.70
C ASP A 532 11.02 -19.86 30.98
N GLY A 533 11.46 -20.70 31.89
CA GLY A 533 10.97 -20.74 33.28
C GLY A 533 11.18 -19.39 33.97
N PRO A 534 10.33 -19.01 34.94
CA PRO A 534 10.22 -17.64 35.40
C PRO A 534 11.42 -17.24 36.29
N ARG A 535 12.31 -16.41 35.76
CA ARG A 535 13.10 -15.51 36.60
C ARG A 535 12.32 -14.21 36.78
N LYS A 536 11.73 -14.07 37.93
CA LYS A 536 11.26 -12.79 38.49
C LYS A 536 12.47 -11.89 38.70
N GLU A 537 12.63 -10.88 37.88
CA GLU A 537 13.38 -9.66 38.21
C GLU A 537 12.66 -8.47 37.57
N ASP A 538 12.12 -7.69 38.42
CA ASP A 538 11.60 -6.32 38.41
C ASP A 538 11.61 -5.56 37.05
N LEU A 539 10.49 -5.59 36.38
CA LEU A 539 10.06 -4.53 35.46
C LEU A 539 9.09 -3.60 36.21
N PRO A 540 9.26 -2.29 36.17
CA PRO A 540 8.31 -1.37 36.81
C PRO A 540 6.93 -1.48 36.14
N ASP A 541 5.94 -1.73 36.98
CA ASP A 541 4.52 -1.71 36.65
C ASP A 541 4.13 -0.39 35.98
N ILE A 542 3.74 -0.47 34.72
CA ILE A 542 2.96 0.58 34.09
C ILE A 542 1.52 0.05 34.08
N HIS A 543 0.70 0.60 34.97
CA HIS A 543 -0.72 0.39 35.02
C HIS A 543 -1.31 0.52 33.60
N ALA A 544 -1.83 -0.59 33.12
CA ALA A 544 -2.73 -0.62 31.97
C ALA A 544 -4.14 -0.45 32.53
N ASP A 545 -4.66 0.76 32.52
CA ASP A 545 -6.09 0.96 32.59
C ASP A 545 -6.69 0.47 31.27
N SER A 546 -7.46 -0.60 31.40
CA SER A 546 -8.29 -1.22 30.39
C SER A 546 -9.48 -0.31 30.05
N GLU A 547 -9.96 -0.51 28.85
CA GLU A 547 -11.21 -0.04 28.27
C GLU A 547 -11.10 1.19 27.38
N THR A 548 -10.88 0.92 26.11
CA THR A 548 -11.80 1.33 25.03
C THR A 548 -11.30 0.72 23.71
N GLY A 549 -12.14 -0.09 23.07
CA GLY A 549 -11.88 -0.69 21.79
C GLY A 549 -11.72 0.37 20.70
N SER A 550 -10.54 0.44 20.10
CA SER A 550 -10.34 1.20 18.88
C SER A 550 -10.51 0.30 17.67
N THR A 551 -11.60 0.48 16.99
CA THR A 551 -11.85 0.01 15.62
C THR A 551 -10.79 0.60 14.70
N PHE A 552 -9.97 -0.28 14.11
CA PHE A 552 -9.12 0.10 12.98
C PHE A 552 -10.01 0.33 11.75
N GLU A 553 -10.22 1.57 11.36
CA GLU A 553 -10.75 1.91 10.05
C GLU A 553 -9.64 1.78 9.00
N VAL A 554 -9.90 0.93 8.03
CA VAL A 554 -9.10 0.66 6.83
C VAL A 554 -9.23 1.79 5.80
#